data_8e634c719920f7f8bdcd08a86e779128
#
_entry.id   8e634c719920f7f8bdcd08a86e779128
#
_cell.length_a   1.000
_cell.length_b   1.000
_cell.length_c   1.000
_cell.angle_alpha   90.00
_cell.angle_beta   90.00
_cell.angle_gamma   90.00
#
_symmetry.space_group_name_H-M   'P 1'
#
loop_
_entity.id
_entity.type
_entity.pdbx_description
1 polymer ?
#
loop_
_entity_poly.entity_id
_entity_poly.type
_entity_poly.pdbx_seq_one_letter_code
_entity_poly.pdbx_strand_id
1 'polypeptide(L)'
;MNRSVTRVYRWLVLLATLGVAAPAAAQYQPRSLNDPATGENYHIEAGADFWFPSADMTIESEQLGIPGSQINLKDDLGLTDQRFRALQVQLRPARKHKLRFEYLPMEYTQTATLRTDLVFNGIRYRLGLPVNSTLDWKTYEFGYEYDFIVRNWGFVGFDLEAKYTDVQVSLSSPLASEYAHAQGPIPAIGGIGRYYIVPNIAVTGELTAFKIPDSIDDQYNAHYVDFDLYGTVNFTNNVGVKGGYRSRDVGYLIKTDSGSLTLKGIYFGAVVRY
;
A
#
# COMPACT_ATOMS: atom_id res chain seq x y z
N MET A 1 -17.20 -47.92 -11.01
CA MET A 1 -16.81 -47.31 -9.71
C MET A 1 -15.53 -46.48 -9.96
N ASN A 2 -15.61 -45.20 -9.76
CA ASN A 2 -14.83 -44.16 -10.49
C ASN A 2 -13.42 -43.96 -9.87
N ARG A 3 -12.37 -44.28 -10.62
CA ARG A 3 -10.94 -44.11 -10.20
C ARG A 3 -10.52 -42.66 -9.86
N SER A 4 -11.32 -41.68 -10.25
CA SER A 4 -11.07 -40.25 -9.97
C SER A 4 -11.41 -39.85 -8.54
N VAL A 5 -12.43 -40.43 -7.93
CA VAL A 5 -12.85 -40.12 -6.56
C VAL A 5 -11.82 -40.60 -5.53
N THR A 6 -11.20 -41.76 -5.78
CA THR A 6 -10.19 -42.32 -4.86
C THR A 6 -8.89 -41.50 -4.83
N ARG A 7 -8.55 -40.75 -5.93
CA ARG A 7 -7.37 -39.88 -5.95
C ARG A 7 -7.57 -38.62 -5.14
N VAL A 8 -8.77 -38.01 -5.18
CA VAL A 8 -9.08 -36.80 -4.42
C VAL A 8 -9.06 -37.08 -2.92
N TYR A 9 -9.62 -38.23 -2.49
CA TYR A 9 -9.57 -38.65 -1.08
C TYR A 9 -8.14 -38.91 -0.56
N ARG A 10 -7.23 -39.40 -1.41
CA ARG A 10 -5.82 -39.62 -1.03
C ARG A 10 -5.09 -38.29 -0.78
N TRP A 11 -5.35 -37.26 -1.56
CA TRP A 11 -4.76 -35.94 -1.35
C TRP A 11 -5.36 -35.20 -0.15
N LEU A 12 -6.65 -35.35 0.11
CA LEU A 12 -7.32 -34.79 1.30
C LEU A 12 -6.82 -35.44 2.60
N VAL A 13 -6.59 -36.74 2.60
CA VAL A 13 -6.02 -37.46 3.75
C VAL A 13 -4.56 -37.07 3.98
N LEU A 14 -3.76 -36.86 2.92
CA LEU A 14 -2.38 -36.36 3.02
C LEU A 14 -2.28 -34.93 3.54
N LEU A 15 -3.21 -34.04 3.17
CA LEU A 15 -3.32 -32.69 3.71
C LEU A 15 -3.78 -32.69 5.19
N ALA A 16 -4.67 -33.59 5.56
CA ALA A 16 -5.13 -33.72 6.94
C ALA A 16 -4.04 -34.28 7.88
N THR A 17 -3.16 -35.16 7.38
CA THR A 17 -2.06 -35.72 8.19
C THR A 17 -0.88 -34.75 8.35
N LEU A 18 -0.70 -33.77 7.45
CA LEU A 18 0.29 -32.70 7.62
C LEU A 18 -0.15 -31.66 8.68
N GLY A 19 -1.45 -31.57 8.98
CA GLY A 19 -1.99 -30.67 10.00
C GLY A 19 -1.88 -31.20 11.45
N VAL A 20 -1.56 -32.46 11.66
CA VAL A 20 -1.56 -33.09 13.01
C VAL A 20 -0.15 -33.32 13.57
N ALA A 21 0.88 -33.10 12.79
CA ALA A 21 2.28 -33.19 13.24
C ALA A 21 2.80 -31.82 13.75
N ALA A 22 2.00 -31.05 14.47
CA ALA A 22 2.53 -30.01 15.29
C ALA A 22 3.15 -30.67 16.53
N PRO A 23 4.45 -30.62 16.75
CA PRO A 23 5.01 -31.08 18.01
C PRO A 23 4.37 -30.26 19.13
N ALA A 24 3.78 -30.89 20.08
CA ALA A 24 3.29 -30.30 21.32
C ALA A 24 4.43 -29.73 22.21
N ALA A 25 5.47 -29.20 21.59
CA ALA A 25 6.66 -28.68 22.21
C ALA A 25 6.72 -27.14 22.21
N ALA A 26 5.65 -26.45 21.84
CA ALA A 26 5.50 -25.05 22.18
C ALA A 26 5.00 -24.88 23.62
N GLN A 27 5.65 -25.53 24.57
CA GLN A 27 5.57 -25.04 25.93
C GLN A 27 6.13 -23.61 25.91
N TYR A 28 5.22 -22.64 26.10
CA TYR A 28 5.58 -21.25 26.34
C TYR A 28 6.57 -21.20 27.50
N GLN A 29 7.85 -21.17 27.19
CA GLN A 29 8.86 -20.79 28.16
C GLN A 29 8.92 -19.27 28.16
N PRO A 30 8.60 -18.60 29.26
CA PRO A 30 8.77 -17.16 29.36
C PRO A 30 10.23 -16.83 29.04
N ARG A 31 10.46 -16.21 27.88
CA ARG A 31 11.80 -15.71 27.56
C ARG A 31 12.18 -14.63 28.56
N SER A 32 13.45 -14.59 28.90
CA SER A 32 14.01 -13.51 29.67
C SER A 32 13.73 -12.17 28.95
N LEU A 33 13.39 -11.12 29.71
CA LEU A 33 13.25 -9.76 29.17
C LEU A 33 14.54 -9.24 28.50
N ASN A 34 15.66 -9.94 28.69
CA ASN A 34 16.96 -9.64 28.10
C ASN A 34 17.18 -10.33 26.74
N ASP A 35 16.34 -11.29 26.34
CA ASP A 35 16.47 -11.96 25.06
C ASP A 35 15.86 -11.12 23.93
N PRO A 36 16.50 -11.04 22.76
CA PRO A 36 15.92 -10.36 21.61
C PRO A 36 14.57 -10.99 21.23
N ALA A 37 13.64 -10.16 20.77
CA ALA A 37 12.37 -10.65 20.26
C ALA A 37 12.57 -11.53 19.02
N THR A 38 11.67 -12.49 18.82
CA THR A 38 11.72 -13.39 17.67
C THR A 38 11.55 -12.59 16.37
N GLY A 39 12.44 -12.83 15.40
CA GLY A 39 12.40 -12.13 14.12
C GLY A 39 13.06 -10.77 14.10
N GLU A 40 13.76 -10.35 15.18
CA GLU A 40 14.51 -9.08 15.21
C GLU A 40 16.01 -9.23 14.87
N ASN A 41 16.49 -10.44 14.72
CA ASN A 41 17.88 -10.69 14.38
C ASN A 41 17.98 -11.13 12.91
N TYR A 42 17.99 -10.17 11.98
CA TYR A 42 18.09 -10.39 10.55
C TYR A 42 18.93 -9.28 9.89
N HIS A 43 19.44 -9.57 8.69
CA HIS A 43 20.13 -8.61 7.82
C HIS A 43 19.24 -8.20 6.63
N ILE A 44 18.42 -9.12 6.16
CA ILE A 44 17.50 -8.92 5.03
C ILE A 44 16.13 -9.45 5.44
N GLU A 45 15.09 -8.66 5.21
CA GLU A 45 13.70 -9.07 5.26
C GLU A 45 13.07 -8.83 3.89
N ALA A 46 12.35 -9.80 3.37
CA ALA A 46 11.50 -9.66 2.18
C ALA A 46 10.06 -9.97 2.57
N GLY A 47 9.12 -9.19 2.07
CA GLY A 47 7.70 -9.31 2.36
C GLY A 47 6.82 -9.16 1.12
N ALA A 48 5.65 -9.74 1.20
CA ALA A 48 4.58 -9.55 0.22
C ALA A 48 3.25 -9.39 0.96
N ASP A 49 2.51 -8.34 0.59
CA ASP A 49 1.23 -7.99 1.20
C ASP A 49 0.12 -8.00 0.17
N PHE A 50 -1.08 -8.36 0.64
CA PHE A 50 -2.34 -8.17 -0.07
C PHE A 50 -3.13 -7.07 0.63
N TRP A 51 -3.29 -5.94 -0.04
CA TRP A 51 -4.02 -4.79 0.47
C TRP A 51 -5.39 -4.67 -0.18
N PHE A 52 -6.42 -4.37 0.62
CA PHE A 52 -7.84 -4.27 0.24
C PHE A 52 -8.37 -2.87 0.57
N PRO A 53 -7.92 -1.84 -0.14
CA PRO A 53 -8.37 -0.49 0.15
C PRO A 53 -9.75 -0.21 -0.44
N SER A 54 -10.52 0.61 0.28
CA SER A 54 -11.57 1.42 -0.31
C SER A 54 -10.95 2.72 -0.80
N ALA A 55 -11.32 3.09 -2.03
CA ALA A 55 -10.78 4.26 -2.69
C ALA A 55 -11.79 5.41 -2.71
N ASP A 56 -11.32 6.63 -2.42
CA ASP A 56 -11.99 7.89 -2.71
C ASP A 56 -11.03 8.73 -3.55
N MET A 57 -11.41 8.99 -4.81
CA MET A 57 -10.53 9.59 -5.80
C MET A 57 -11.26 10.65 -6.59
N THR A 58 -10.68 11.84 -6.64
CA THR A 58 -11.18 12.95 -7.42
C THR A 58 -10.06 13.55 -8.26
N ILE A 59 -10.34 13.81 -9.52
CA ILE A 59 -9.41 14.46 -10.45
C ILE A 59 -10.07 15.60 -11.18
N GLU A 60 -9.28 16.62 -11.52
CA GLU A 60 -9.65 17.71 -12.38
C GLU A 60 -8.44 18.09 -13.23
N SER A 61 -8.62 18.20 -14.54
CA SER A 61 -7.53 18.53 -15.45
C SER A 61 -8.01 19.50 -16.50
N GLU A 62 -7.31 20.64 -16.62
CA GLU A 62 -7.55 21.69 -17.61
C GLU A 62 -6.55 21.59 -18.76
N GLN A 63 -7.04 21.76 -19.99
CA GLN A 63 -6.17 21.88 -21.16
C GLN A 63 -6.70 22.94 -22.10
N LEU A 64 -5.79 23.69 -22.74
CA LEU A 64 -6.08 24.72 -23.74
C LEU A 64 -7.02 25.82 -23.22
N GLY A 65 -7.01 26.11 -21.91
CA GLY A 65 -7.89 27.09 -21.29
C GLY A 65 -9.36 26.65 -21.19
N ILE A 66 -9.63 25.36 -21.34
CA ILE A 66 -10.97 24.75 -21.11
C ILE A 66 -10.95 24.14 -19.72
N PRO A 67 -11.71 24.72 -18.74
CA PRO A 67 -11.78 24.16 -17.40
C PRO A 67 -12.27 22.71 -17.41
N GLY A 68 -11.57 21.85 -16.67
CA GLY A 68 -11.96 20.47 -16.47
C GLY A 68 -13.20 20.35 -15.58
N SER A 69 -13.88 19.22 -15.66
CA SER A 69 -14.84 18.83 -14.62
C SER A 69 -14.10 18.20 -13.46
N GLN A 70 -14.56 18.46 -12.25
CA GLN A 70 -14.18 17.65 -11.11
C GLN A 70 -14.84 16.28 -11.25
N ILE A 71 -14.06 15.24 -11.42
CA ILE A 71 -14.51 13.88 -11.70
C ILE A 71 -14.23 13.02 -10.47
N ASN A 72 -15.28 12.50 -9.84
CA ASN A 72 -15.15 11.44 -8.86
C ASN A 72 -15.09 10.09 -9.58
N LEU A 73 -13.96 9.40 -9.48
CA LEU A 73 -13.73 8.18 -10.24
C LEU A 73 -14.67 7.04 -9.86
N LYS A 74 -15.15 7.03 -8.61
CA LYS A 74 -16.10 6.02 -8.12
C LYS A 74 -17.53 6.35 -8.52
N ASP A 75 -17.98 7.58 -8.28
CA ASP A 75 -19.37 7.98 -8.49
C ASP A 75 -19.70 8.23 -9.99
N ASP A 76 -18.77 8.87 -10.70
CA ASP A 76 -18.96 9.26 -12.11
C ASP A 76 -18.51 8.18 -13.09
N LEU A 77 -17.44 7.47 -12.79
CA LEU A 77 -16.84 6.45 -13.67
C LEU A 77 -17.05 5.02 -13.18
N GLY A 78 -17.69 4.84 -12.02
CA GLY A 78 -18.05 3.54 -11.47
C GLY A 78 -16.87 2.66 -11.07
N LEU A 79 -15.69 3.24 -10.77
CA LEU A 79 -14.56 2.47 -10.30
C LEU A 79 -14.93 1.73 -9.01
N THR A 80 -14.57 0.46 -8.96
CA THR A 80 -14.83 -0.40 -7.81
C THR A 80 -13.54 -0.66 -7.03
N ASP A 81 -13.68 -0.88 -5.73
CA ASP A 81 -12.55 -1.21 -4.86
C ASP A 81 -11.83 -2.46 -5.39
N GLN A 82 -10.51 -2.39 -5.44
CA GLN A 82 -9.63 -3.43 -5.95
C GLN A 82 -8.66 -3.89 -4.85
N ARG A 83 -8.07 -5.06 -5.05
CA ARG A 83 -7.01 -5.55 -4.18
C ARG A 83 -5.65 -5.39 -4.87
N PHE A 84 -4.65 -4.98 -4.11
CA PHE A 84 -3.31 -4.77 -4.61
C PHE A 84 -2.31 -5.67 -3.90
N ARG A 85 -1.14 -5.82 -4.54
CA ARG A 85 -0.03 -6.58 -3.99
C ARG A 85 1.14 -5.62 -3.81
N ALA A 86 1.61 -5.47 -2.59
CA ALA A 86 2.84 -4.76 -2.29
C ALA A 86 3.98 -5.76 -2.13
N LEU A 87 5.14 -5.42 -2.65
CA LEU A 87 6.39 -6.14 -2.43
C LEU A 87 7.33 -5.26 -1.62
N GLN A 88 7.92 -5.81 -0.59
CA GLN A 88 8.78 -5.07 0.34
C GLN A 88 10.11 -5.79 0.51
N VAL A 89 11.17 -5.00 0.60
CA VAL A 89 12.50 -5.47 0.99
C VAL A 89 13.07 -4.51 2.02
N GLN A 90 13.62 -5.04 3.08
CA GLN A 90 14.30 -4.27 4.11
C GLN A 90 15.69 -4.83 4.35
N LEU A 91 16.69 -3.97 4.27
CA LEU A 91 18.07 -4.27 4.61
C LEU A 91 18.38 -3.65 5.97
N ARG A 92 19.03 -4.41 6.85
CA ARG A 92 19.43 -3.98 8.18
C ARG A 92 20.94 -4.11 8.33
N PRO A 93 21.72 -3.12 7.83
CA PRO A 93 23.18 -3.15 7.89
C PRO A 93 23.71 -3.04 9.31
N ALA A 94 22.94 -2.45 10.22
CA ALA A 94 23.26 -2.35 11.63
C ALA A 94 21.99 -2.33 12.49
N ARG A 95 22.11 -2.62 13.77
CA ARG A 95 20.98 -2.78 14.70
C ARG A 95 19.99 -1.61 14.71
N LYS A 96 20.46 -0.39 14.43
CA LYS A 96 19.66 0.84 14.46
C LYS A 96 19.33 1.41 13.08
N HIS A 97 19.83 0.82 12.02
CA HIS A 97 19.75 1.35 10.66
C HIS A 97 19.06 0.35 9.76
N LYS A 98 18.03 0.80 9.06
CA LYS A 98 17.31 0.00 8.10
C LYS A 98 17.14 0.80 6.80
N LEU A 99 17.31 0.13 5.68
CA LEU A 99 16.98 0.65 4.35
C LEU A 99 15.77 -0.14 3.86
N ARG A 100 14.74 0.58 3.45
CA ARG A 100 13.44 0.02 3.08
C ARG A 100 13.17 0.28 1.61
N PHE A 101 12.58 -0.69 0.96
CA PHE A 101 12.06 -0.56 -0.39
C PHE A 101 10.67 -1.18 -0.45
N GLU A 102 9.70 -0.44 -1.01
CA GLU A 102 8.37 -0.97 -1.32
C GLU A 102 8.03 -0.69 -2.79
N TYR A 103 7.42 -1.66 -3.45
CA TYR A 103 6.80 -1.53 -4.76
C TYR A 103 5.33 -1.87 -4.67
N LEU A 104 4.49 -0.90 -5.00
CA LEU A 104 3.03 -1.02 -4.98
C LEU A 104 2.45 -0.60 -6.33
N PRO A 105 2.16 -1.55 -7.23
CA PRO A 105 1.39 -1.30 -8.44
C PRO A 105 -0.11 -1.35 -8.13
N MET A 106 -0.84 -0.35 -8.61
CA MET A 106 -2.29 -0.24 -8.50
C MET A 106 -2.88 0.02 -9.87
N GLU A 107 -3.83 -0.80 -10.27
CA GLU A 107 -4.53 -0.65 -11.54
C GLU A 107 -6.03 -0.75 -11.31
N TYR A 108 -6.76 0.24 -11.82
CA TYR A 108 -8.21 0.24 -11.89
C TYR A 108 -8.63 0.35 -13.33
N THR A 109 -9.53 -0.52 -13.76
CA THR A 109 -10.13 -0.46 -15.09
C THR A 109 -11.62 -0.67 -14.98
N GLN A 110 -12.41 0.25 -15.55
CA GLN A 110 -13.86 0.20 -15.51
C GLN A 110 -14.47 0.80 -16.76
N THR A 111 -15.56 0.22 -17.21
CA THR A 111 -16.41 0.80 -18.24
C THR A 111 -17.73 1.22 -17.61
N ALA A 112 -18.07 2.49 -17.73
CA ALA A 112 -19.33 3.04 -17.20
C ALA A 112 -20.05 3.86 -18.27
N THR A 113 -21.36 3.93 -18.17
CA THR A 113 -22.16 4.87 -18.97
C THR A 113 -22.28 6.17 -18.18
N LEU A 114 -21.83 7.27 -18.76
CA LEU A 114 -21.84 8.57 -18.10
C LEU A 114 -23.27 9.01 -17.76
N ARG A 115 -23.44 9.55 -16.56
CA ARG A 115 -24.71 10.13 -16.06
C ARG A 115 -24.77 11.64 -16.26
N THR A 116 -23.63 12.27 -16.52
CA THR A 116 -23.48 13.71 -16.80
C THR A 116 -22.43 13.91 -17.89
N ASP A 117 -22.43 15.08 -18.53
CA ASP A 117 -21.32 15.47 -19.41
C ASP A 117 -20.07 15.72 -18.56
N LEU A 118 -18.92 15.20 -18.98
CA LEU A 118 -17.63 15.43 -18.33
C LEU A 118 -16.66 16.10 -19.28
N VAL A 119 -15.82 16.98 -18.76
CA VAL A 119 -14.68 17.57 -19.50
C VAL A 119 -13.39 17.07 -18.84
N PHE A 120 -12.57 16.36 -19.60
CA PHE A 120 -11.30 15.84 -19.14
C PHE A 120 -10.23 16.15 -20.20
N ASN A 121 -9.17 16.79 -19.77
CA ASN A 121 -8.04 17.17 -20.60
C ASN A 121 -8.48 17.91 -21.90
N GLY A 122 -9.41 18.88 -21.75
CA GLY A 122 -9.96 19.68 -22.87
C GLY A 122 -10.99 18.97 -23.75
N ILE A 123 -11.26 17.69 -23.54
CA ILE A 123 -12.23 16.90 -24.32
C ILE A 123 -13.53 16.72 -23.53
N ARG A 124 -14.67 16.92 -24.23
CA ARG A 124 -15.99 16.69 -23.67
C ARG A 124 -16.49 15.28 -23.97
N TYR A 125 -16.78 14.52 -22.91
CA TYR A 125 -17.43 13.21 -22.94
C TYR A 125 -18.92 13.39 -22.63
N ARG A 126 -19.78 12.97 -23.55
CA ARG A 126 -21.22 13.23 -23.46
C ARG A 126 -21.94 12.20 -22.60
N LEU A 127 -22.97 12.68 -21.91
CA LEU A 127 -23.98 11.87 -21.22
C LEU A 127 -24.48 10.70 -22.10
N GLY A 128 -24.65 9.54 -21.49
CA GLY A 128 -25.19 8.33 -22.14
C GLY A 128 -24.19 7.55 -22.98
N LEU A 129 -22.94 8.04 -23.16
CA LEU A 129 -21.90 7.27 -23.84
C LEU A 129 -21.17 6.34 -22.88
N PRO A 130 -20.81 5.13 -23.33
CA PRO A 130 -19.91 4.28 -22.57
C PRO A 130 -18.51 4.90 -22.59
N VAL A 131 -17.90 5.03 -21.42
CA VAL A 131 -16.51 5.45 -21.24
C VAL A 131 -15.76 4.36 -20.53
N ASN A 132 -14.64 3.95 -21.12
CA ASN A 132 -13.67 3.09 -20.49
C ASN A 132 -12.63 3.99 -19.79
N SER A 133 -12.51 3.83 -18.49
CA SER A 133 -11.57 4.56 -17.64
C SER A 133 -10.52 3.59 -17.08
N THR A 134 -9.26 4.00 -17.17
CA THR A 134 -8.14 3.27 -16.58
C THR A 134 -7.32 4.22 -15.73
N LEU A 135 -7.01 3.81 -14.51
CA LEU A 135 -6.03 4.44 -13.64
C LEU A 135 -4.92 3.41 -13.39
N ASP A 136 -3.72 3.71 -13.88
CA ASP A 136 -2.49 2.96 -13.58
C ASP A 136 -1.63 3.83 -12.67
N TRP A 137 -1.36 3.31 -11.47
CA TRP A 137 -0.57 4.01 -10.47
C TRP A 137 0.51 3.08 -9.90
N LYS A 138 1.76 3.43 -10.12
CA LYS A 138 2.91 2.72 -9.60
C LYS A 138 3.64 3.58 -8.59
N THR A 139 3.88 3.04 -7.41
CA THR A 139 4.67 3.68 -6.37
C THR A 139 5.91 2.85 -6.07
N TYR A 140 7.07 3.50 -6.11
CA TYR A 140 8.35 2.97 -5.68
C TYR A 140 8.79 3.79 -4.47
N GLU A 141 8.91 3.15 -3.33
CA GLU A 141 9.25 3.80 -2.08
C GLU A 141 10.66 3.37 -1.64
N PHE A 142 11.50 4.35 -1.31
CA PHE A 142 12.82 4.15 -0.74
C PHE A 142 12.85 4.86 0.60
N GLY A 143 13.09 4.12 1.67
CA GLY A 143 13.10 4.63 3.03
C GLY A 143 14.42 4.37 3.73
N TYR A 144 14.77 5.29 4.62
CA TYR A 144 15.80 5.12 5.63
C TYR A 144 15.19 5.28 6.99
N GLU A 145 15.24 4.23 7.80
CA GLU A 145 14.77 4.19 9.18
C GLU A 145 15.96 4.20 10.14
N TYR A 146 15.90 5.07 11.14
CA TYR A 146 16.87 5.11 12.23
C TYR A 146 16.19 4.95 13.59
N ASP A 147 16.44 3.81 14.24
CA ASP A 147 15.91 3.48 15.55
C ASP A 147 16.76 4.14 16.66
N PHE A 148 16.31 5.30 17.17
CA PHE A 148 17.02 5.99 18.25
C PHE A 148 16.82 5.31 19.62
N ILE A 149 15.66 4.64 19.83
CA ILE A 149 15.42 3.76 20.99
C ILE A 149 15.31 2.33 20.49
N VAL A 150 16.18 1.44 20.99
CA VAL A 150 16.08 0.00 20.72
C VAL A 150 16.19 -0.74 22.05
N ARG A 151 15.16 -1.53 22.38
CA ARG A 151 15.04 -2.35 23.58
C ARG A 151 14.50 -3.73 23.20
N ASN A 152 14.57 -4.68 24.11
CA ASN A 152 14.03 -6.01 23.86
C ASN A 152 12.50 -6.06 23.82
N TRP A 153 11.85 -5.05 24.38
CA TRP A 153 10.40 -4.87 24.32
C TRP A 153 9.90 -4.07 23.10
N GLY A 154 10.81 -3.49 22.30
CA GLY A 154 10.44 -2.71 21.13
C GLY A 154 11.48 -1.68 20.71
N PHE A 155 11.12 -0.90 19.70
CA PHE A 155 11.92 0.22 19.22
C PHE A 155 11.06 1.42 18.87
N VAL A 156 11.70 2.59 18.82
CA VAL A 156 11.14 3.82 18.27
C VAL A 156 12.19 4.44 17.37
N GLY A 157 11.77 4.80 16.18
CA GLY A 157 12.62 5.36 15.15
C GLY A 157 11.95 6.51 14.41
N PHE A 158 12.72 7.13 13.53
CA PHE A 158 12.20 8.04 12.51
C PHE A 158 12.50 7.49 11.11
N ASP A 159 11.65 7.87 10.17
CA ASP A 159 11.77 7.49 8.77
C ASP A 159 11.97 8.72 7.89
N LEU A 160 12.88 8.57 6.93
CA LEU A 160 13.04 9.48 5.80
C LEU A 160 12.76 8.70 4.54
N GLU A 161 11.80 9.16 3.74
CA GLU A 161 11.33 8.42 2.58
C GLU A 161 11.36 9.28 1.32
N ALA A 162 11.64 8.65 0.20
CA ALA A 162 11.45 9.18 -1.14
C ALA A 162 10.52 8.23 -1.89
N LYS A 163 9.32 8.70 -2.20
CA LYS A 163 8.30 7.92 -2.92
C LYS A 163 8.22 8.42 -4.35
N TYR A 164 8.74 7.64 -5.29
CA TYR A 164 8.56 7.96 -6.70
C TYR A 164 7.22 7.40 -7.16
N THR A 165 6.40 8.31 -7.65
CA THR A 165 5.03 8.02 -8.08
C THR A 165 4.91 8.24 -9.58
N ASP A 166 4.24 7.31 -10.26
CA ASP A 166 3.92 7.34 -11.69
C ASP A 166 2.43 7.04 -11.83
N VAL A 167 1.65 8.04 -12.23
CA VAL A 167 0.17 7.97 -12.31
C VAL A 167 -0.27 8.32 -13.71
N GLN A 168 -1.00 7.42 -14.34
CA GLN A 168 -1.64 7.63 -15.61
C GLN A 168 -3.14 7.39 -15.50
N VAL A 169 -3.93 8.39 -15.87
CA VAL A 169 -5.38 8.29 -16.01
C VAL A 169 -5.74 8.38 -17.47
N SER A 170 -6.54 7.45 -17.99
CA SER A 170 -7.04 7.50 -19.35
C SER A 170 -8.55 7.31 -19.41
N LEU A 171 -9.20 8.13 -20.23
CA LEU A 171 -10.61 8.04 -20.55
C LEU A 171 -10.77 7.81 -22.05
N SER A 172 -11.50 6.76 -22.42
CA SER A 172 -11.75 6.38 -23.81
C SER A 172 -13.22 6.11 -24.04
N SER A 173 -13.77 6.74 -25.08
CA SER A 173 -15.12 6.51 -25.58
C SER A 173 -15.08 6.18 -27.08
N PRO A 174 -16.18 5.76 -27.73
CA PRO A 174 -16.23 5.55 -29.17
C PRO A 174 -15.89 6.78 -30.02
N LEU A 175 -15.99 7.99 -29.44
CA LEU A 175 -15.81 9.26 -30.14
C LEU A 175 -14.56 10.02 -29.74
N ALA A 176 -13.97 9.72 -28.59
CA ALA A 176 -12.84 10.46 -28.04
C ALA A 176 -12.00 9.59 -27.10
N SER A 177 -10.71 9.86 -27.05
CA SER A 177 -9.78 9.19 -26.12
C SER A 177 -8.73 10.21 -25.70
N GLU A 178 -8.52 10.33 -24.37
CA GLU A 178 -7.53 11.20 -23.78
C GLU A 178 -6.87 10.56 -22.55
N TYR A 179 -5.67 11.05 -22.21
CA TYR A 179 -4.97 10.62 -21.00
C TYR A 179 -4.28 11.80 -20.32
N ALA A 180 -4.16 11.70 -19.01
CA ALA A 180 -3.31 12.58 -18.19
C ALA A 180 -2.24 11.71 -17.51
N HIS A 181 -1.01 12.21 -17.46
CA HIS A 181 0.12 11.50 -16.86
C HIS A 181 0.89 12.44 -15.95
N ALA A 182 1.12 12.02 -14.73
CA ALA A 182 1.90 12.73 -13.74
C ALA A 182 2.91 11.79 -13.09
N GLN A 183 4.14 12.26 -12.91
CA GLN A 183 5.18 11.50 -12.24
C GLN A 183 6.06 12.44 -11.42
N GLY A 184 6.57 11.94 -10.31
CA GLY A 184 7.48 12.72 -9.49
C GLY A 184 7.86 12.07 -8.18
N PRO A 185 8.94 12.55 -7.57
CA PRO A 185 9.34 12.15 -6.24
C PRO A 185 8.55 12.93 -5.19
N ILE A 186 8.07 12.23 -4.16
CA ILE A 186 7.43 12.80 -2.97
C ILE A 186 8.35 12.48 -1.79
N PRO A 187 9.06 13.46 -1.23
CA PRO A 187 9.79 13.26 0.01
C PRO A 187 8.80 13.17 1.16
N ALA A 188 9.05 12.29 2.12
CA ALA A 188 8.24 12.21 3.35
C ALA A 188 9.16 11.99 4.54
N ILE A 189 8.71 12.47 5.69
CA ILE A 189 9.35 12.25 6.97
C ILE A 189 8.33 11.74 7.97
N GLY A 190 8.76 10.86 8.84
CA GLY A 190 7.84 10.27 9.80
C GLY A 190 8.49 9.61 10.99
N GLY A 191 7.68 8.82 11.65
CA GLY A 191 8.09 8.04 12.80
C GLY A 191 7.48 6.66 12.80
N ILE A 192 8.23 5.72 13.36
CA ILE A 192 7.84 4.33 13.53
C ILE A 192 8.05 3.90 14.97
N GLY A 193 7.15 3.08 15.46
CA GLY A 193 7.28 2.45 16.76
C GLY A 193 6.76 1.02 16.73
N ARG A 194 7.54 0.10 17.31
CA ARG A 194 7.14 -1.30 17.48
C ARG A 194 7.21 -1.68 18.96
N TYR A 195 6.17 -2.35 19.39
CA TYR A 195 6.09 -2.91 20.75
C TYR A 195 5.83 -4.41 20.69
N TYR A 196 6.61 -5.19 21.45
CA TYR A 196 6.43 -6.63 21.60
C TYR A 196 5.51 -6.94 22.78
N ILE A 197 4.30 -7.43 22.49
CA ILE A 197 3.34 -7.90 23.51
C ILE A 197 3.91 -9.17 24.19
N VAL A 198 4.42 -10.06 23.36
CA VAL A 198 5.22 -11.24 23.72
C VAL A 198 6.36 -11.36 22.71
N PRO A 199 7.42 -12.15 22.98
CA PRO A 199 8.60 -12.17 22.10
C PRO A 199 8.36 -12.44 20.62
N ASN A 200 7.27 -13.11 20.27
CA ASN A 200 6.91 -13.47 18.90
C ASN A 200 5.70 -12.71 18.34
N ILE A 201 5.08 -11.82 19.13
CA ILE A 201 3.93 -11.00 18.67
C ILE A 201 4.23 -9.53 18.91
N ALA A 202 4.20 -8.74 17.87
CA ALA A 202 4.44 -7.30 17.92
C ALA A 202 3.29 -6.50 17.34
N VAL A 203 3.14 -5.27 17.81
CA VAL A 203 2.33 -4.22 17.17
C VAL A 203 3.27 -3.12 16.72
N THR A 204 3.09 -2.66 15.49
CA THR A 204 3.87 -1.58 14.88
C THR A 204 2.92 -0.50 14.39
N GLY A 205 3.24 0.74 14.70
CA GLY A 205 2.60 1.92 14.14
C GLY A 205 3.62 2.76 13.40
N GLU A 206 3.24 3.25 12.22
CA GLU A 206 4.06 4.11 11.37
C GLU A 206 3.21 5.26 10.83
N LEU A 207 3.79 6.44 10.78
CA LEU A 207 3.17 7.62 10.20
C LEU A 207 4.25 8.42 9.47
N THR A 208 4.06 8.62 8.18
CA THR A 208 4.91 9.49 7.36
C THR A 208 4.08 10.57 6.69
N ALA A 209 4.63 11.75 6.53
CA ALA A 209 3.92 12.87 5.95
C ALA A 209 4.85 13.81 5.18
N PHE A 210 4.24 14.51 4.23
CA PHE A 210 4.83 15.61 3.48
C PHE A 210 3.74 16.64 3.18
N LYS A 211 4.09 17.91 3.24
CA LYS A 211 3.23 18.99 2.77
C LYS A 211 4.09 20.12 2.19
N ILE A 212 3.72 20.61 1.01
CA ILE A 212 4.22 21.89 0.52
C ILE A 212 3.42 22.99 1.23
N PRO A 213 4.05 23.92 1.97
CA PRO A 213 3.33 25.01 2.60
C PRO A 213 2.66 25.91 1.58
N ASP A 214 1.42 26.31 1.82
CA ASP A 214 0.60 27.17 0.97
C ASP A 214 1.25 28.57 0.75
N SER A 215 2.21 28.95 1.63
CA SER A 215 2.94 30.22 1.56
C SER A 215 4.05 30.26 0.50
N ILE A 216 4.38 29.13 -0.15
CA ILE A 216 5.46 29.07 -1.14
C ILE A 216 4.95 29.47 -2.51
N ASP A 217 3.82 28.94 -2.94
CA ASP A 217 3.19 29.26 -4.22
C ASP A 217 1.71 28.83 -4.18
N ASP A 218 0.79 29.72 -4.53
CA ASP A 218 -0.64 29.45 -4.57
C ASP A 218 -1.03 28.50 -5.72
N GLN A 219 -0.15 28.32 -6.70
CA GLN A 219 -0.38 27.46 -7.88
C GLN A 219 0.18 26.05 -7.72
N TYR A 220 0.96 25.80 -6.66
CA TYR A 220 1.59 24.50 -6.41
C TYR A 220 1.39 24.10 -4.96
N ASN A 221 0.56 23.13 -4.76
CA ASN A 221 0.33 22.53 -3.44
C ASN A 221 0.37 21.01 -3.56
N ALA A 222 0.96 20.36 -2.58
CA ALA A 222 0.90 18.91 -2.49
C ALA A 222 0.96 18.49 -1.02
N HIS A 223 0.18 17.48 -0.67
CA HIS A 223 0.29 16.82 0.60
C HIS A 223 0.30 15.30 0.41
N TYR A 224 0.97 14.63 1.31
CA TYR A 224 1.02 13.19 1.40
C TYR A 224 1.00 12.78 2.87
N VAL A 225 0.13 11.87 3.24
CA VAL A 225 0.09 11.27 4.57
C VAL A 225 -0.11 9.77 4.40
N ASP A 226 0.78 8.97 4.98
CA ASP A 226 0.67 7.52 5.04
C ASP A 226 0.69 7.08 6.50
N PHE A 227 -0.35 6.38 6.91
CA PHE A 227 -0.50 5.80 8.24
C PHE A 227 -0.63 4.29 8.11
N ASP A 228 0.16 3.56 8.88
CA ASP A 228 0.12 2.10 8.94
C ASP A 228 0.11 1.62 10.40
N LEU A 229 -0.82 0.74 10.74
CA LEU A 229 -0.91 0.09 12.04
C LEU A 229 -1.10 -1.41 11.84
N TYR A 230 -0.14 -2.22 12.29
CA TYR A 230 -0.16 -3.65 12.06
C TYR A 230 0.39 -4.50 13.20
N GLY A 231 -0.15 -5.71 13.28
CA GLY A 231 0.38 -6.78 14.10
C GLY A 231 1.27 -7.71 13.29
N THR A 232 2.33 -8.20 13.91
CA THR A 232 3.22 -9.24 13.33
C THR A 232 3.26 -10.43 14.27
N VAL A 233 3.09 -11.64 13.72
CA VAL A 233 3.27 -12.90 14.42
C VAL A 233 4.45 -13.63 13.78
N ASN A 234 5.53 -13.81 14.53
CA ASN A 234 6.72 -14.50 14.10
C ASN A 234 6.67 -15.97 14.53
N PHE A 235 6.59 -16.90 13.59
CA PHE A 235 6.61 -18.33 13.87
C PHE A 235 8.03 -18.78 14.21
N THR A 236 9.01 -18.21 13.52
CA THR A 236 10.44 -18.43 13.73
C THR A 236 11.18 -17.09 13.59
N ASN A 237 12.49 -17.08 13.76
CA ASN A 237 13.30 -15.89 13.45
C ASN A 237 13.26 -15.53 11.96
N ASN A 238 12.98 -16.49 11.09
CA ASN A 238 13.06 -16.33 9.65
C ASN A 238 11.70 -16.13 8.97
N VAL A 239 10.59 -16.52 9.60
CA VAL A 239 9.26 -16.50 8.97
C VAL A 239 8.24 -15.89 9.92
N GLY A 240 7.46 -14.96 9.41
CA GLY A 240 6.35 -14.34 10.11
C GLY A 240 5.21 -13.97 9.16
N VAL A 241 4.06 -13.66 9.75
CA VAL A 241 2.91 -13.08 9.06
C VAL A 241 2.57 -11.75 9.70
N LYS A 242 2.01 -10.85 8.90
CA LYS A 242 1.55 -9.55 9.39
C LYS A 242 0.15 -9.25 8.86
N GLY A 243 -0.56 -8.42 9.60
CA GLY A 243 -1.85 -7.92 9.18
C GLY A 243 -2.18 -6.64 9.89
N GLY A 244 -2.79 -5.71 9.18
CA GLY A 244 -3.02 -4.38 9.70
C GLY A 244 -4.00 -3.56 8.89
N TYR A 245 -3.99 -2.28 9.18
CA TYR A 245 -4.77 -1.26 8.51
C TYR A 245 -3.85 -0.14 8.03
N ARG A 246 -3.94 0.18 6.75
CA ARG A 246 -3.17 1.24 6.10
C ARG A 246 -4.12 2.30 5.54
N SER A 247 -3.74 3.56 5.71
CA SER A 247 -4.43 4.71 5.14
C SER A 247 -3.40 5.60 4.45
N ARG A 248 -3.59 5.81 3.16
CA ARG A 248 -2.75 6.69 2.33
C ARG A 248 -3.62 7.81 1.78
N ASP A 249 -3.21 9.03 2.03
CA ASP A 249 -3.88 10.25 1.58
C ASP A 249 -2.91 11.10 0.79
N VAL A 250 -3.28 11.41 -0.46
CA VAL A 250 -2.45 12.16 -1.40
C VAL A 250 -3.31 13.23 -2.06
N GLY A 251 -2.83 14.45 -2.05
CA GLY A 251 -3.45 15.53 -2.80
C GLY A 251 -2.41 16.38 -3.50
N TYR A 252 -2.76 16.88 -4.66
CA TYR A 252 -1.91 17.80 -5.41
C TYR A 252 -2.73 18.87 -6.12
N LEU A 253 -2.13 20.03 -6.26
CA LEU A 253 -2.56 21.12 -7.13
C LEU A 253 -1.33 21.58 -7.92
N ILE A 254 -1.40 21.51 -9.24
CA ILE A 254 -0.35 21.94 -10.16
C ILE A 254 -1.00 22.87 -11.16
N LYS A 255 -0.89 24.19 -10.95
CA LYS A 255 -1.57 25.22 -11.72
C LYS A 255 -3.10 25.02 -11.66
N THR A 256 -3.68 24.47 -12.72
CA THR A 256 -5.11 24.22 -12.89
C THR A 256 -5.50 22.75 -12.77
N ASP A 257 -4.50 21.86 -12.70
CA ASP A 257 -4.73 20.44 -12.52
C ASP A 257 -4.71 20.09 -11.03
N SER A 258 -5.73 19.41 -10.56
CA SER A 258 -5.83 18.97 -9.19
C SER A 258 -6.23 17.49 -9.09
N GLY A 259 -5.86 16.87 -8.00
CA GLY A 259 -6.27 15.53 -7.69
C GLY A 259 -6.17 15.24 -6.19
N SER A 260 -7.10 14.48 -5.71
CA SER A 260 -7.07 13.91 -4.37
C SER A 260 -7.34 12.42 -4.43
N LEU A 261 -6.61 11.69 -3.62
CA LEU A 261 -6.76 10.25 -3.48
C LEU A 261 -6.61 9.86 -2.04
N THR A 262 -7.61 9.21 -1.52
CA THR A 262 -7.56 8.57 -0.21
C THR A 262 -7.82 7.07 -0.38
N LEU A 263 -6.86 6.25 0.03
CA LEU A 263 -6.96 4.79 0.05
C LEU A 263 -6.90 4.31 1.49
N LYS A 264 -7.90 3.57 1.94
CA LYS A 264 -7.99 3.07 3.32
C LYS A 264 -8.42 1.62 3.33
N GLY A 265 -7.69 0.76 4.03
CA GLY A 265 -8.11 -0.63 4.09
C GLY A 265 -7.20 -1.54 4.88
N ILE A 266 -7.70 -2.72 5.14
CA ILE A 266 -6.96 -3.78 5.79
C ILE A 266 -6.00 -4.45 4.80
N TYR A 267 -4.93 -5.00 5.33
CA TYR A 267 -4.03 -5.84 4.56
C TYR A 267 -3.52 -7.02 5.40
N PHE A 268 -2.99 -8.02 4.72
CA PHE A 268 -2.24 -9.11 5.32
C PHE A 268 -1.16 -9.60 4.39
N GLY A 269 -0.10 -10.10 4.99
CA GLY A 269 1.06 -10.54 4.27
C GLY A 269 1.95 -11.46 5.07
N ALA A 270 3.05 -11.81 4.43
CA ALA A 270 4.08 -12.64 5.03
C ALA A 270 5.44 -12.00 4.86
N VAL A 271 6.33 -12.32 5.77
CA VAL A 271 7.73 -11.88 5.75
C VAL A 271 8.67 -13.06 5.91
N VAL A 272 9.77 -13.01 5.18
CA VAL A 272 10.88 -13.96 5.26
C VAL A 272 12.15 -13.18 5.54
N ARG A 273 12.97 -13.69 6.45
CA ARG A 273 14.18 -13.03 6.96
C ARG A 273 15.41 -13.93 6.86
N TYR A 274 16.53 -13.25 6.63
CA TYR A 274 17.84 -13.87 6.63
C TYR A 274 18.86 -13.04 7.40
#